data_63622d9b19d75cd2eb5c95ab1ec58f8b
#
_entry.id   63622d9b19d75cd2eb5c95ab1ec58f8b
#
_cell.length_a   1.000
_cell.length_b   1.000
_cell.length_c   1.000
_cell.angle_alpha   90.00
_cell.angle_beta   90.00
_cell.angle_gamma   90.00
#
_symmetry.space_group_name_H-M   'P 1'
#
loop_
_entity.id
_entity.type
_entity.pdbx_description
1 polymer ?
#
loop_
_entity_poly.entity_id
_entity_poly.type
_entity_poly.pdbx_seq_one_letter_code
_entity_poly.pdbx_strand_id
1 'polypeptide(L)'
;MPQFDYQQLCHFVLPEQGGLSVETILKRFLYLTPREIRHAKYIPDGIQKNGVSCRTNAVVQTGDTITFRYEQKCPHLSEDQVLPVSGDSAGVRILYEDSDLCVADKPSGMVCHASHGHYSDSLTHAAASLLKTPTAPSELRCIGRLDKDTSGLVLFAKNQLAAARLSRQRESGALKKEYLALVHHPFSEETQKETIRLSMEQIPGDDPDSFDPSGKRITKMRICKEGNGLWATTHYEAVLQDPFWAVVCCRLETGRTHQIRLHMASIGH
;
A
#
# COMPACT_ATOMS: atom_id res chain seq x y z
N MET A 1 -30.58 16.48 -3.02
CA MET A 1 -30.32 15.02 -2.88
C MET A 1 -28.87 14.82 -3.20
N PRO A 2 -28.10 14.05 -2.44
CA PRO A 2 -26.72 13.77 -2.78
C PRO A 2 -26.69 13.09 -4.15
N GLN A 3 -25.94 13.66 -5.08
CA GLN A 3 -25.73 13.10 -6.40
C GLN A 3 -24.69 11.98 -6.23
N PHE A 4 -25.13 10.72 -6.28
CA PHE A 4 -24.24 9.58 -6.24
C PHE A 4 -23.72 9.35 -7.65
N ASP A 5 -22.40 9.30 -7.78
CA ASP A 5 -21.75 8.85 -9.00
C ASP A 5 -21.53 7.36 -8.90
N TYR A 6 -22.14 6.59 -9.82
CA TYR A 6 -22.02 5.14 -9.82
C TYR A 6 -20.93 4.71 -10.79
N GLN A 7 -19.93 4.03 -10.26
CA GLN A 7 -18.95 3.35 -11.09
C GLN A 7 -19.31 1.87 -11.27
N GLN A 8 -18.81 1.26 -12.33
CA GLN A 8 -19.03 -0.15 -12.60
C GLN A 8 -17.75 -0.89 -12.93
N LEU A 9 -17.70 -2.14 -12.49
CA LEU A 9 -16.70 -3.12 -12.87
C LEU A 9 -17.36 -4.14 -13.79
N CYS A 10 -16.64 -4.53 -14.83
CA CYS A 10 -17.05 -5.62 -15.72
C CYS A 10 -16.03 -6.76 -15.61
N HIS A 11 -16.54 -7.99 -15.56
CA HIS A 11 -15.73 -9.19 -15.58
C HIS A 11 -16.26 -10.14 -16.66
N PHE A 12 -15.39 -10.51 -17.58
CA PHE A 12 -15.70 -11.52 -18.60
C PHE A 12 -15.37 -12.90 -18.05
N VAL A 13 -16.35 -13.81 -18.10
CA VAL A 13 -16.23 -15.17 -17.54
C VAL A 13 -15.41 -16.05 -18.48
N LEU A 14 -14.24 -16.48 -18.02
CA LEU A 14 -13.33 -17.36 -18.73
C LEU A 14 -13.78 -18.83 -18.67
N PRO A 15 -13.26 -19.73 -19.55
CA PRO A 15 -13.67 -21.13 -19.59
C PRO A 15 -13.59 -21.85 -18.25
N GLU A 16 -12.53 -21.63 -17.47
CA GLU A 16 -12.30 -22.25 -16.16
C GLU A 16 -13.21 -21.71 -15.05
N GLN A 17 -13.97 -20.65 -15.35
CA GLN A 17 -14.89 -20.01 -14.40
C GLN A 17 -16.34 -20.40 -14.65
N GLY A 18 -16.63 -21.05 -15.78
CA GLY A 18 -17.96 -21.56 -16.10
C GLY A 18 -18.46 -22.54 -15.04
N GLY A 19 -19.73 -22.45 -14.69
CA GLY A 19 -20.34 -23.24 -13.61
C GLY A 19 -20.21 -22.64 -12.20
N LEU A 20 -19.43 -21.60 -12.01
CA LEU A 20 -19.33 -20.90 -10.73
C LEU A 20 -20.57 -20.02 -10.49
N SER A 21 -20.82 -19.66 -9.24
CA SER A 21 -21.83 -18.65 -8.89
C SER A 21 -21.31 -17.24 -9.14
N VAL A 22 -22.20 -16.28 -9.42
CA VAL A 22 -21.89 -14.84 -9.47
C VAL A 22 -21.16 -14.39 -8.20
N GLU A 23 -21.58 -14.88 -7.02
CA GLU A 23 -20.93 -14.56 -5.76
C GLU A 23 -19.46 -15.01 -5.75
N THR A 24 -19.17 -16.17 -6.30
CA THR A 24 -17.80 -16.69 -6.41
C THR A 24 -16.97 -15.81 -7.36
N ILE A 25 -17.54 -15.38 -8.49
CA ILE A 25 -16.87 -14.46 -9.41
C ILE A 25 -16.56 -13.14 -8.68
N LEU A 26 -17.54 -12.54 -8.02
CA LEU A 26 -17.38 -11.28 -7.31
C LEU A 26 -16.32 -11.36 -6.21
N LYS A 27 -16.29 -12.46 -5.43
CA LYS A 27 -15.32 -12.63 -4.33
C LYS A 27 -13.91 -13.00 -4.80
N ARG A 28 -13.78 -13.97 -5.72
CA ARG A 28 -12.49 -14.54 -6.10
C ARG A 28 -11.76 -13.77 -7.18
N PHE A 29 -12.50 -13.24 -8.14
CA PHE A 29 -11.90 -12.62 -9.34
C PHE A 29 -12.01 -11.09 -9.32
N LEU A 30 -13.09 -10.54 -8.75
CA LEU A 30 -13.23 -9.10 -8.53
C LEU A 30 -12.78 -8.66 -7.15
N TYR A 31 -12.47 -9.60 -6.26
CA TYR A 31 -11.96 -9.36 -4.90
C TYR A 31 -12.86 -8.48 -4.03
N LEU A 32 -14.17 -8.61 -4.21
CA LEU A 32 -15.15 -7.86 -3.43
C LEU A 32 -15.38 -8.50 -2.07
N THR A 33 -15.53 -7.64 -1.06
CA THR A 33 -15.88 -8.08 0.28
C THR A 33 -17.36 -8.45 0.38
N PRO A 34 -17.75 -9.30 1.35
CA PRO A 34 -19.17 -9.59 1.60
C PRO A 34 -20.03 -8.33 1.86
N ARG A 35 -19.41 -7.28 2.42
CA ARG A 35 -20.09 -6.01 2.69
C ARG A 35 -20.39 -5.26 1.39
N GLU A 36 -19.45 -5.17 0.47
CA GLU A 36 -19.63 -4.53 -0.84
C GLU A 36 -20.67 -5.26 -1.68
N ILE A 37 -20.60 -6.59 -1.74
CA ILE A 37 -21.58 -7.41 -2.46
C ILE A 37 -22.99 -7.21 -1.85
N ARG A 38 -23.10 -7.13 -0.53
CA ARG A 38 -24.38 -6.87 0.15
C ARG A 38 -24.90 -5.47 -0.19
N HIS A 39 -24.04 -4.46 -0.18
CA HIS A 39 -24.41 -3.08 -0.49
C HIS A 39 -24.90 -2.95 -1.93
N ALA A 40 -24.23 -3.57 -2.89
CA ALA A 40 -24.62 -3.54 -4.29
C ALA A 40 -26.02 -4.12 -4.56
N LYS A 41 -26.53 -5.00 -3.72
CA LYS A 41 -27.91 -5.54 -3.84
C LYS A 41 -28.99 -4.46 -3.66
N TYR A 42 -28.65 -3.33 -3.03
CA TYR A 42 -29.55 -2.19 -2.82
C TYR A 42 -29.35 -1.07 -3.84
N ILE A 43 -28.36 -1.19 -4.73
CA ILE A 43 -28.11 -0.26 -5.82
C ILE A 43 -28.93 -0.71 -7.04
N PRO A 44 -29.68 0.17 -7.71
CA PRO A 44 -30.34 -0.17 -8.97
C PRO A 44 -29.32 -0.74 -9.95
N ASP A 45 -29.60 -1.93 -10.48
CA ASP A 45 -28.68 -2.66 -11.37
C ASP A 45 -27.28 -2.91 -10.80
N GLY A 46 -27.18 -3.04 -9.50
CA GLY A 46 -25.93 -3.17 -8.78
C GLY A 46 -25.14 -4.44 -9.10
N ILE A 47 -25.85 -5.53 -9.48
CA ILE A 47 -25.21 -6.78 -9.93
C ILE A 47 -25.99 -7.29 -11.15
N GLN A 48 -25.31 -7.39 -12.29
CA GLN A 48 -25.91 -7.86 -13.54
C GLN A 48 -25.08 -8.99 -14.14
N LYS A 49 -25.80 -9.86 -14.87
CA LYS A 49 -25.25 -10.86 -15.77
C LYS A 49 -25.77 -10.55 -17.17
N ASN A 50 -24.85 -10.30 -18.11
CA ASN A 50 -25.19 -9.93 -19.49
C ASN A 50 -26.15 -8.74 -19.59
N GLY A 51 -25.97 -7.72 -18.75
CA GLY A 51 -26.81 -6.53 -18.72
C GLY A 51 -28.15 -6.69 -18.00
N VAL A 52 -28.45 -7.87 -17.47
CA VAL A 52 -29.69 -8.16 -16.73
C VAL A 52 -29.41 -8.35 -15.25
N SER A 53 -30.18 -7.66 -14.39
CA SER A 53 -30.05 -7.80 -12.94
C SER A 53 -30.22 -9.25 -12.49
N CYS A 54 -29.30 -9.74 -11.66
CA CYS A 54 -29.27 -11.13 -11.26
C CYS A 54 -29.01 -11.30 -9.76
N ARG A 55 -29.34 -12.47 -9.24
CA ARG A 55 -29.00 -12.86 -7.86
C ARG A 55 -27.58 -13.38 -7.79
N THR A 56 -26.95 -13.24 -6.65
CA THR A 56 -25.55 -13.67 -6.41
C THR A 56 -25.36 -15.19 -6.47
N ASN A 57 -26.41 -15.98 -6.31
CA ASN A 57 -26.39 -17.43 -6.48
C ASN A 57 -26.60 -17.90 -7.95
N ALA A 58 -26.85 -16.99 -8.88
CA ALA A 58 -26.95 -17.34 -10.30
C ALA A 58 -25.65 -17.97 -10.80
N VAL A 59 -25.77 -19.01 -11.60
CA VAL A 59 -24.63 -19.70 -12.20
C VAL A 59 -24.19 -18.96 -13.49
N VAL A 60 -22.88 -18.80 -13.67
CA VAL A 60 -22.31 -18.19 -14.86
C VAL A 60 -21.84 -19.25 -15.85
N GLN A 61 -21.89 -18.89 -17.15
CA GLN A 61 -21.34 -19.69 -18.24
C GLN A 61 -20.14 -18.98 -18.84
N THR A 62 -19.27 -19.73 -19.49
CA THR A 62 -18.17 -19.16 -20.29
C THR A 62 -18.71 -18.13 -21.28
N GLY A 63 -18.11 -16.96 -21.33
CA GLY A 63 -18.54 -15.86 -22.20
C GLY A 63 -19.56 -14.91 -21.55
N ASP A 64 -20.13 -15.24 -20.39
CA ASP A 64 -20.97 -14.30 -19.67
C ASP A 64 -20.17 -13.07 -19.22
N THR A 65 -20.83 -11.93 -19.16
CA THR A 65 -20.29 -10.69 -18.58
C THR A 65 -21.00 -10.40 -17.27
N ILE A 66 -20.22 -10.30 -16.19
CA ILE A 66 -20.73 -9.89 -14.88
C ILE A 66 -20.37 -8.43 -14.66
N THR A 67 -21.39 -7.61 -14.41
CA THR A 67 -21.23 -6.20 -14.08
C THR A 67 -21.57 -6.00 -12.60
N PHE A 68 -20.71 -5.28 -11.92
CA PHE A 68 -20.87 -4.87 -10.51
C PHE A 68 -20.82 -3.35 -10.45
N ARG A 69 -21.88 -2.74 -9.94
CA ARG A 69 -22.00 -1.29 -9.75
C ARG A 69 -21.78 -0.94 -8.28
N TYR A 70 -21.06 0.12 -8.02
CA TYR A 70 -20.82 0.61 -6.68
C TYR A 70 -20.90 2.14 -6.63
N GLU A 71 -21.28 2.64 -5.46
CA GLU A 71 -21.30 4.08 -5.20
C GLU A 71 -19.87 4.54 -4.94
N GLN A 72 -19.39 5.44 -5.78
CA GLN A 72 -18.24 6.26 -5.41
C GLN A 72 -18.81 7.50 -4.71
N LYS A 73 -18.43 7.69 -3.46
CA LYS A 73 -18.69 8.97 -2.79
C LYS A 73 -17.84 9.99 -3.52
N CYS A 74 -18.45 10.79 -4.40
CA CYS A 74 -17.81 12.01 -4.84
C CYS A 74 -17.64 12.88 -3.60
N PRO A 75 -16.42 13.22 -3.21
CA PRO A 75 -16.23 14.20 -2.17
C PRO A 75 -16.76 15.53 -2.69
N HIS A 76 -17.88 15.96 -2.18
CA HIS A 76 -18.15 17.39 -2.19
C HIS A 76 -17.16 18.00 -1.20
N LEU A 77 -15.95 18.31 -1.69
CA LEU A 77 -15.07 19.21 -0.98
C LEU A 77 -15.80 20.54 -0.93
N SER A 78 -16.31 20.92 0.25
CA SER A 78 -16.56 22.33 0.51
C SER A 78 -15.22 23.04 0.32
N GLU A 79 -15.23 24.25 -0.27
CA GLU A 79 -14.00 25.03 -0.49
C GLU A 79 -13.17 25.18 0.80
N ASP A 80 -13.81 25.10 1.97
CA ASP A 80 -13.18 25.10 3.30
C ASP A 80 -12.44 23.80 3.67
N GLN A 81 -12.64 22.70 2.93
CA GLN A 81 -11.99 21.40 3.20
C GLN A 81 -10.75 21.14 2.33
N VAL A 82 -10.51 21.96 1.33
CA VAL A 82 -9.21 22.05 0.68
C VAL A 82 -8.31 22.83 1.62
N LEU A 83 -7.78 22.15 2.64
CA LEU A 83 -6.73 22.75 3.46
C LEU A 83 -5.59 23.09 2.50
N PRO A 84 -5.19 24.39 2.43
CA PRO A 84 -3.96 24.71 1.72
C PRO A 84 -2.88 23.82 2.34
N VAL A 85 -2.16 23.11 1.48
CA VAL A 85 -0.97 22.36 1.91
C VAL A 85 -0.03 23.41 2.52
N SER A 86 -0.07 23.55 3.84
CA SER A 86 0.83 24.43 4.57
C SER A 86 2.18 23.75 4.61
N GLY A 87 3.05 24.19 3.73
CA GLY A 87 4.37 23.62 3.55
C GLY A 87 4.49 23.07 2.14
N ASP A 88 5.51 23.52 1.49
CA ASP A 88 5.90 23.15 0.15
C ASP A 88 5.57 21.68 -0.12
N SER A 89 4.73 21.42 -1.13
CA SER A 89 4.72 20.13 -1.84
C SER A 89 6.06 19.91 -2.54
N ALA A 90 7.06 20.68 -2.17
CA ALA A 90 8.42 20.72 -2.62
C ALA A 90 9.03 19.32 -2.64
N GLY A 91 9.15 18.80 -3.84
CA GLY A 91 9.75 17.50 -4.08
C GLY A 91 8.78 16.33 -4.22
N VAL A 92 7.49 16.45 -3.95
CA VAL A 92 6.50 15.41 -4.24
C VAL A 92 6.06 15.48 -5.69
N ARG A 93 6.07 14.36 -6.40
CA ARG A 93 5.62 14.25 -7.78
C ARG A 93 4.62 13.10 -7.90
N ILE A 94 3.54 13.32 -8.65
CA ILE A 94 2.65 12.23 -9.06
C ILE A 94 3.20 11.69 -10.38
N LEU A 95 3.69 10.45 -10.35
CA LEU A 95 4.31 9.79 -11.51
C LEU A 95 3.29 9.03 -12.35
N TYR A 96 2.21 8.58 -11.73
CA TYR A 96 1.11 7.90 -12.40
C TYR A 96 -0.21 8.23 -11.71
N GLU A 97 -1.27 8.37 -12.47
CA GLU A 97 -2.63 8.55 -11.96
C GLU A 97 -3.66 8.05 -12.96
N ASP A 98 -4.59 7.22 -12.47
CA ASP A 98 -5.80 6.82 -13.17
C ASP A 98 -7.04 7.00 -12.26
N SER A 99 -8.18 6.38 -12.61
CA SER A 99 -9.41 6.44 -11.81
C SER A 99 -9.30 5.71 -10.46
N ASP A 100 -8.43 4.70 -10.36
CA ASP A 100 -8.35 3.77 -9.24
C ASP A 100 -7.17 4.02 -8.31
N LEU A 101 -6.05 4.47 -8.84
CA LEU A 101 -4.82 4.63 -8.08
C LEU A 101 -3.97 5.82 -8.53
N CYS A 102 -3.03 6.22 -7.67
CA CYS A 102 -1.91 7.06 -8.05
C CYS A 102 -0.61 6.58 -7.42
N VAL A 103 0.50 6.91 -8.07
CA VAL A 103 1.87 6.65 -7.59
C VAL A 103 2.54 7.99 -7.34
N ALA A 104 2.91 8.23 -6.09
CA ALA A 104 3.65 9.41 -5.68
C ALA A 104 5.12 9.07 -5.43
N ASP A 105 6.00 9.95 -5.88
CA ASP A 105 7.41 9.95 -5.52
C ASP A 105 7.60 10.74 -4.23
N LYS A 106 7.97 10.06 -3.16
CA LYS A 106 8.15 10.64 -1.83
C LYS A 106 9.59 11.13 -1.65
N PRO A 107 9.82 12.39 -1.32
CA PRO A 107 11.14 12.85 -0.90
C PRO A 107 11.55 12.26 0.46
N SER A 108 12.84 12.24 0.76
CA SER A 108 13.37 11.97 2.10
C SER A 108 12.90 13.07 3.07
N GLY A 109 12.78 12.74 4.35
CA GLY A 109 12.36 13.67 5.40
C GLY A 109 10.84 13.82 5.57
N MET A 110 10.02 13.26 4.68
CA MET A 110 8.56 13.35 4.72
C MET A 110 7.92 12.07 5.24
N VAL A 111 6.92 12.17 6.12
CA VAL A 111 6.11 11.04 6.59
C VAL A 111 5.03 10.68 5.55
N CYS A 112 4.66 9.38 5.46
CA CYS A 112 3.61 8.96 4.54
C CYS A 112 2.21 9.40 4.98
N HIS A 113 1.93 9.35 6.29
CA HIS A 113 0.62 9.67 6.87
C HIS A 113 0.76 10.73 7.96
N ALA A 114 -0.35 11.42 8.22
CA ALA A 114 -0.46 12.26 9.40
C ALA A 114 -0.15 11.45 10.67
N SER A 115 0.69 11.99 11.52
CA SER A 115 1.12 11.41 12.79
C SER A 115 1.37 12.51 13.80
N HIS A 116 1.65 12.16 15.06
CA HIS A 116 1.93 13.15 16.10
C HIS A 116 3.05 14.13 15.65
N GLY A 117 2.74 15.42 15.61
CA GLY A 117 3.66 16.47 15.12
C GLY A 117 3.71 16.67 13.59
N HIS A 118 2.96 15.88 12.81
CA HIS A 118 2.86 15.95 11.36
C HIS A 118 1.39 15.83 10.95
N TYR A 119 0.62 16.93 11.01
CA TYR A 119 -0.83 16.92 10.80
C TYR A 119 -1.24 17.21 9.35
N SER A 120 -0.54 18.10 8.66
CA SER A 120 -0.85 18.53 7.29
C SER A 120 0.32 18.42 6.29
N ASP A 121 1.49 18.01 6.76
CA ASP A 121 2.75 17.96 6.01
C ASP A 121 3.13 16.53 5.56
N SER A 122 2.18 15.60 5.55
CA SER A 122 2.42 14.23 5.11
C SER A 122 2.27 14.06 3.59
N LEU A 123 2.88 13.00 3.05
CA LEU A 123 2.75 12.63 1.65
C LEU A 123 1.28 12.44 1.22
N THR A 124 0.43 11.90 2.10
CA THR A 124 -1.01 11.74 1.81
C THR A 124 -1.67 13.09 1.54
N HIS A 125 -1.35 14.15 2.32
CA HIS A 125 -1.87 15.50 2.09
C HIS A 125 -1.35 16.08 0.78
N ALA A 126 -0.05 16.01 0.56
CA ALA A 126 0.56 16.51 -0.67
C ALA A 126 0.02 15.77 -1.91
N ALA A 127 -0.06 14.45 -1.87
CA ALA A 127 -0.59 13.67 -2.98
C ALA A 127 -2.05 14.02 -3.28
N ALA A 128 -2.90 14.16 -2.25
CA ALA A 128 -4.32 14.49 -2.41
C ALA A 128 -4.53 15.83 -3.13
N SER A 129 -3.68 16.83 -2.86
CA SER A 129 -3.75 18.15 -3.50
C SER A 129 -3.18 18.18 -4.92
N LEU A 130 -2.24 17.28 -5.23
CA LEU A 130 -1.56 17.22 -6.52
C LEU A 130 -2.28 16.35 -7.57
N LEU A 131 -3.35 15.64 -7.20
CA LEU A 131 -4.14 14.89 -8.16
C LEU A 131 -4.80 15.80 -9.19
N LYS A 132 -5.07 15.30 -10.39
CA LYS A 132 -5.82 15.99 -11.45
C LYS A 132 -7.17 16.50 -10.96
N THR A 133 -7.82 15.71 -10.11
CA THR A 133 -8.99 16.13 -9.34
C THR A 133 -8.60 16.04 -7.87
N PRO A 134 -8.29 17.17 -7.21
CA PRO A 134 -7.96 17.19 -5.79
C PRO A 134 -9.03 16.51 -4.95
N THR A 135 -8.60 15.77 -3.93
CA THR A 135 -9.50 15.02 -3.06
C THR A 135 -9.12 15.19 -1.59
N ALA A 136 -10.00 14.80 -0.68
CA ALA A 136 -9.66 14.84 0.73
C ALA A 136 -8.56 13.80 1.06
N PRO A 137 -7.56 14.13 1.88
CA PRO A 137 -6.51 13.18 2.27
C PRO A 137 -7.06 11.87 2.88
N SER A 138 -8.22 11.94 3.54
CA SER A 138 -8.90 10.77 4.13
C SER A 138 -9.43 9.77 3.10
N GLU A 139 -9.54 10.17 1.85
CA GLU A 139 -10.01 9.31 0.75
C GLU A 139 -8.89 8.55 0.07
N LEU A 140 -7.67 9.08 0.11
CA LEU A 140 -6.50 8.37 -0.35
C LEU A 140 -6.07 7.31 0.66
N ARG A 141 -5.90 6.08 0.17
CA ARG A 141 -5.45 4.95 0.97
C ARG A 141 -4.07 4.49 0.52
N CYS A 142 -3.09 4.74 1.35
CA CYS A 142 -1.72 4.32 1.10
C CYS A 142 -1.58 2.79 1.17
N ILE A 143 -1.03 2.18 0.13
CA ILE A 143 -0.83 0.74 0.01
C ILE A 143 0.59 0.36 0.41
N GLY A 144 0.89 0.50 1.66
CA GLY A 144 2.24 0.39 2.20
C GLY A 144 2.81 1.77 2.51
N ARG A 145 3.91 1.77 3.22
CA ARG A 145 4.56 3.02 3.63
C ARG A 145 6.06 2.92 3.46
N LEU A 146 6.69 4.07 3.31
CA LEU A 146 8.12 4.27 3.48
C LEU A 146 8.39 4.95 4.81
N ASP A 147 9.56 4.72 5.37
CA ASP A 147 10.03 5.46 6.54
C ASP A 147 10.24 6.94 6.19
N LYS A 148 10.27 7.82 7.20
CA LYS A 148 10.39 9.27 7.01
C LYS A 148 11.55 9.64 6.08
N ASP A 149 12.72 9.09 6.35
CA ASP A 149 13.96 9.42 5.63
C ASP A 149 14.22 8.56 4.40
N THR A 150 13.33 7.61 4.09
CA THR A 150 13.37 6.82 2.86
C THR A 150 12.63 7.55 1.75
N SER A 151 13.29 7.78 0.61
CA SER A 151 12.68 8.31 -0.60
C SER A 151 12.17 7.18 -1.51
N GLY A 152 11.30 7.52 -2.47
CA GLY A 152 10.85 6.60 -3.50
C GLY A 152 9.35 6.48 -3.63
N LEU A 153 8.90 5.42 -4.29
CA LEU A 153 7.53 5.27 -4.76
C LEU A 153 6.58 4.84 -3.65
N VAL A 154 5.45 5.52 -3.56
CA VAL A 154 4.34 5.17 -2.68
C VAL A 154 3.06 5.08 -3.51
N LEU A 155 2.37 3.94 -3.38
CA LEU A 155 1.14 3.64 -4.09
C LEU A 155 -0.06 4.03 -3.23
N PHE A 156 -0.98 4.79 -3.79
CA PHE A 156 -2.25 5.14 -3.18
C PHE A 156 -3.41 4.59 -3.99
N ALA A 157 -4.40 4.05 -3.30
CA ALA A 157 -5.71 3.77 -3.88
C ALA A 157 -6.62 4.99 -3.71
N LYS A 158 -7.34 5.37 -4.78
CA LYS A 158 -8.27 6.51 -4.82
C LYS A 158 -9.69 6.12 -4.40
N ASN A 159 -9.97 4.82 -4.27
CA ASN A 159 -11.25 4.30 -3.83
C ASN A 159 -11.09 3.00 -3.01
N GLN A 160 -12.15 2.61 -2.34
CA GLN A 160 -12.14 1.45 -1.44
C GLN A 160 -11.88 0.13 -2.17
N LEU A 161 -12.37 0.00 -3.39
CA LEU A 161 -12.24 -1.21 -4.19
C LEU A 161 -10.79 -1.43 -4.65
N ALA A 162 -10.17 -0.37 -5.18
CA ALA A 162 -8.74 -0.37 -5.51
C ALA A 162 -7.89 -0.70 -4.27
N ALA A 163 -8.22 -0.12 -3.12
CA ALA A 163 -7.53 -0.41 -1.86
C ALA A 163 -7.60 -1.89 -1.48
N ALA A 164 -8.78 -2.51 -1.59
CA ALA A 164 -8.96 -3.92 -1.30
C ALA A 164 -8.14 -4.82 -2.25
N ARG A 165 -8.17 -4.52 -3.55
CA ARG A 165 -7.42 -5.26 -4.58
C ARG A 165 -5.92 -5.15 -4.39
N LEU A 166 -5.41 -3.95 -4.19
CA LEU A 166 -3.98 -3.70 -3.99
C LEU A 166 -3.47 -4.29 -2.66
N SER A 167 -4.28 -4.22 -1.59
CA SER A 167 -3.96 -4.88 -0.32
C SER A 167 -3.82 -6.39 -0.49
N ARG A 168 -4.73 -7.02 -1.24
CA ARG A 168 -4.65 -8.45 -1.52
C ARG A 168 -3.45 -8.83 -2.39
N GLN A 169 -3.11 -8.01 -3.41
CA GLN A 169 -1.88 -8.22 -4.19
C GLN A 169 -0.64 -8.12 -3.31
N ARG A 170 -0.63 -7.20 -2.36
CA ARG A 170 0.44 -7.09 -1.37
C ARG A 170 0.52 -8.32 -0.45
N GLU A 171 -0.61 -8.81 0.05
CA GLU A 171 -0.69 -9.99 0.92
C GLU A 171 -0.30 -11.27 0.21
N SER A 172 -0.66 -11.41 -1.06
CA SER A 172 -0.29 -12.57 -1.89
C SER A 172 1.14 -12.51 -2.44
N GLY A 173 1.87 -11.39 -2.22
CA GLY A 173 3.22 -11.20 -2.77
C GLY A 173 3.24 -10.87 -4.27
N ALA A 174 2.07 -10.65 -4.90
CA ALA A 174 2.00 -10.21 -6.29
C ALA A 174 2.52 -8.76 -6.45
N LEU A 175 2.22 -7.89 -5.48
CA LEU A 175 2.82 -6.55 -5.40
C LEU A 175 4.19 -6.66 -4.73
N LYS A 176 5.24 -6.60 -5.53
CA LYS A 176 6.63 -6.69 -5.05
C LYS A 176 7.16 -5.34 -4.63
N LYS A 177 8.04 -5.37 -3.63
CA LYS A 177 8.72 -4.19 -3.09
C LYS A 177 10.22 -4.38 -3.27
N GLU A 178 10.81 -3.48 -4.04
CA GLU A 178 12.25 -3.46 -4.28
C GLU A 178 12.82 -2.12 -3.80
N TYR A 179 14.00 -2.18 -3.21
CA TYR A 179 14.70 -1.03 -2.64
C TYR A 179 16.16 -1.07 -3.06
N LEU A 180 16.76 0.11 -3.20
CA LEU A 180 18.19 0.26 -3.21
C LEU A 180 18.64 0.80 -1.86
N ALA A 181 19.59 0.15 -1.24
CA ALA A 181 20.21 0.59 -0.01
C ALA A 181 21.69 0.82 -0.22
N LEU A 182 22.18 1.96 0.25
CA LEU A 182 23.60 2.21 0.39
C LEU A 182 24.02 1.77 1.78
N VAL A 183 25.00 0.87 1.86
CA VAL A 183 25.48 0.29 3.11
C VAL A 183 26.97 0.46 3.27
N HIS A 184 27.45 0.45 4.53
CA HIS A 184 28.87 0.43 4.83
C HIS A 184 29.46 -0.95 4.53
N HIS A 185 30.71 -0.98 4.18
CA HIS A 185 31.51 -2.16 3.88
C HIS A 185 31.05 -2.94 2.64
N PRO A 186 31.97 -3.49 1.88
CA PRO A 186 31.66 -4.38 0.77
C PRO A 186 31.31 -5.79 1.28
N PHE A 187 30.61 -6.54 0.46
CA PHE A 187 30.34 -7.95 0.65
C PHE A 187 31.50 -8.82 0.10
N SER A 188 31.74 -9.95 0.73
CA SER A 188 32.59 -11.00 0.14
C SER A 188 31.89 -11.65 -1.06
N GLU A 189 32.63 -12.32 -1.94
CA GLU A 189 32.03 -13.04 -3.08
C GLU A 189 30.95 -14.03 -2.67
N GLU A 190 31.11 -14.66 -1.50
CA GLU A 190 30.18 -15.66 -0.97
C GLU A 190 28.89 -15.05 -0.42
N THR A 191 28.93 -13.80 0.04
CA THR A 191 27.81 -13.13 0.74
C THR A 191 27.11 -12.05 -0.10
N GLN A 192 27.45 -11.90 -1.39
CA GLN A 192 26.88 -10.88 -2.26
C GLN A 192 25.37 -11.02 -2.49
N LYS A 193 24.82 -12.24 -2.30
CA LYS A 193 23.41 -12.52 -2.51
C LYS A 193 22.92 -13.55 -1.53
N GLU A 194 22.04 -13.11 -0.60
CA GLU A 194 21.50 -13.99 0.43
C GLU A 194 20.08 -13.57 0.85
N THR A 195 19.52 -14.34 1.78
CA THR A 195 18.24 -14.07 2.42
C THR A 195 18.42 -13.92 3.92
N ILE A 196 18.03 -12.77 4.44
CA ILE A 196 18.00 -12.51 5.88
C ILE A 196 16.57 -12.77 6.37
N ARG A 197 16.44 -13.67 7.35
CA ARG A 197 15.17 -13.97 8.03
C ARG A 197 15.35 -13.88 9.52
N LEU A 198 14.85 -12.83 10.12
CA LEU A 198 15.01 -12.54 11.55
C LEU A 198 13.68 -12.13 12.18
N SER A 199 13.54 -12.37 13.48
CA SER A 199 12.42 -11.90 14.26
C SER A 199 12.70 -10.49 14.76
N MET A 200 11.73 -9.60 14.60
CA MET A 200 11.84 -8.19 14.95
C MET A 200 10.70 -7.78 15.88
N GLU A 201 11.02 -6.96 16.87
CA GLU A 201 10.03 -6.40 17.79
C GLU A 201 10.24 -4.90 18.00
N GLN A 202 9.18 -4.22 18.39
CA GLN A 202 9.29 -2.84 18.84
C GLN A 202 9.83 -2.85 20.27
N ILE A 203 10.80 -1.98 20.55
CA ILE A 203 11.31 -1.77 21.92
C ILE A 203 10.17 -1.23 22.77
N PRO A 204 9.89 -1.83 23.97
CA PRO A 204 8.83 -1.37 24.86
C PRO A 204 8.99 0.11 25.22
N GLY A 205 7.85 0.78 25.45
CA GLY A 205 7.86 2.22 25.66
C GLY A 205 8.43 2.71 26.99
N ASP A 206 8.64 1.81 27.93
CA ASP A 206 9.31 1.99 29.23
C ASP A 206 10.82 1.68 29.17
N ASP A 207 11.29 1.13 28.06
CA ASP A 207 12.71 0.89 27.85
C ASP A 207 13.44 2.23 27.63
N PRO A 208 14.59 2.47 28.30
CA PRO A 208 15.40 3.69 28.11
C PRO A 208 15.74 3.98 26.66
N ASP A 209 15.91 2.93 25.84
CA ASP A 209 16.18 3.04 24.41
C ASP A 209 14.98 3.54 23.59
N SER A 210 13.80 3.66 24.18
CA SER A 210 12.61 4.24 23.54
C SER A 210 12.61 5.77 23.50
N PHE A 211 13.66 6.41 24.00
CA PHE A 211 13.79 7.86 24.01
C PHE A 211 15.02 8.30 23.23
N ASP A 212 14.91 9.44 22.55
CA ASP A 212 16.08 10.10 21.95
C ASP A 212 16.88 10.87 23.01
N PRO A 213 18.08 11.41 22.68
CA PRO A 213 18.89 12.19 23.63
C PRO A 213 18.19 13.43 24.18
N SER A 214 17.11 13.91 23.54
CA SER A 214 16.31 15.04 24.02
C SER A 214 15.19 14.62 24.97
N GLY A 215 15.04 13.31 25.24
CA GLY A 215 13.97 12.75 26.06
C GLY A 215 12.64 12.55 25.31
N LYS A 216 12.60 12.73 23.99
CA LYS A 216 11.42 12.51 23.18
C LYS A 216 11.28 11.03 22.88
N ARG A 217 10.07 10.49 23.09
CA ARG A 217 9.75 9.10 22.75
C ARG A 217 9.84 8.85 21.25
N ILE A 218 10.57 7.83 20.86
CA ILE A 218 10.75 7.40 19.47
C ILE A 218 10.40 5.92 19.32
N THR A 219 9.91 5.54 18.15
CA THR A 219 9.69 4.13 17.84
C THR A 219 11.01 3.52 17.39
N LYS A 220 11.61 2.70 18.25
CA LYS A 220 12.76 1.87 17.89
C LYS A 220 12.36 0.43 17.70
N MET A 221 13.04 -0.24 16.80
CA MET A 221 12.91 -1.66 16.53
C MET A 221 14.22 -2.36 16.89
N ARG A 222 14.14 -3.61 17.31
CA ARG A 222 15.31 -4.47 17.50
C ARG A 222 15.07 -5.87 16.96
N ILE A 223 16.14 -6.57 16.68
CA ILE A 223 16.11 -7.99 16.43
C ILE A 223 15.94 -8.70 17.76
N CYS A 224 15.05 -9.66 17.81
CA CYS A 224 14.76 -10.45 19.01
C CYS A 224 14.99 -11.95 18.77
N LYS A 225 14.98 -12.74 19.86
CA LYS A 225 15.08 -14.19 19.79
C LYS A 225 13.88 -14.77 19.03
N GLU A 226 14.10 -15.87 18.38
CA GLU A 226 13.05 -16.66 17.73
C GLU A 226 11.91 -16.98 18.70
N GLY A 227 10.67 -16.79 18.25
CA GLY A 227 9.47 -16.92 19.10
C GLY A 227 8.99 -15.62 19.74
N ASN A 228 9.79 -14.57 19.77
CA ASN A 228 9.40 -13.24 20.17
C ASN A 228 9.30 -12.34 18.92
N GLY A 229 8.38 -11.36 18.91
CA GLY A 229 8.23 -10.41 17.81
C GLY A 229 7.63 -11.02 16.54
N LEU A 230 7.86 -10.36 15.42
CA LEU A 230 7.32 -10.72 14.12
C LEU A 230 8.43 -11.02 13.12
N TRP A 231 8.29 -12.11 12.37
CA TRP A 231 9.21 -12.46 11.30
C TRP A 231 9.30 -11.37 10.24
N ALA A 232 10.53 -11.14 9.80
CA ALA A 232 10.88 -10.26 8.69
C ALA A 232 11.82 -11.01 7.74
N THR A 233 11.53 -10.92 6.42
CA THR A 233 12.33 -11.57 5.39
C THR A 233 12.74 -10.55 4.33
N THR A 234 14.05 -10.45 4.09
CA THR A 234 14.68 -9.60 3.07
C THR A 234 15.60 -10.45 2.22
N HIS A 235 15.36 -10.51 0.91
CA HIS A 235 16.32 -11.01 -0.06
C HIS A 235 17.17 -9.85 -0.52
N TYR A 236 18.47 -10.02 -0.58
CA TYR A 236 19.35 -8.97 -1.04
C TYR A 236 20.40 -9.45 -2.05
N GLU A 237 20.88 -8.53 -2.86
CA GLU A 237 21.94 -8.74 -3.83
C GLU A 237 22.76 -7.45 -3.95
N ALA A 238 24.07 -7.54 -3.70
CA ALA A 238 24.98 -6.43 -3.91
C ALA A 238 25.15 -6.19 -5.42
N VAL A 239 24.78 -4.99 -5.88
CA VAL A 239 24.76 -4.65 -7.32
C VAL A 239 25.95 -3.76 -7.72
N LEU A 240 26.52 -3.07 -6.76
CA LEU A 240 27.72 -2.24 -6.93
C LEU A 240 28.43 -2.12 -5.60
N GLN A 241 29.76 -2.17 -5.59
CA GLN A 241 30.54 -1.99 -4.37
C GLN A 241 31.94 -1.46 -4.64
N ASP A 242 32.50 -0.82 -3.65
CA ASP A 242 33.89 -0.40 -3.56
C ASP A 242 34.49 -0.84 -2.20
N PRO A 243 35.74 -0.51 -1.86
CA PRO A 243 36.33 -0.94 -0.58
C PRO A 243 35.63 -0.42 0.69
N PHE A 244 34.75 0.57 0.60
CA PHE A 244 34.16 1.25 1.77
C PHE A 244 32.64 1.11 1.86
N TRP A 245 31.95 0.88 0.75
CA TRP A 245 30.48 0.82 0.68
C TRP A 245 29.99 -0.15 -0.39
N ALA A 246 28.71 -0.51 -0.29
CA ALA A 246 28.02 -1.24 -1.34
C ALA A 246 26.61 -0.67 -1.57
N VAL A 247 26.12 -0.77 -2.81
CA VAL A 247 24.71 -0.60 -3.17
C VAL A 247 24.09 -1.98 -3.25
N VAL A 248 23.01 -2.16 -2.53
CA VAL A 248 22.31 -3.43 -2.39
C VAL A 248 20.89 -3.30 -2.90
N CYS A 249 20.48 -4.19 -3.81
CA CYS A 249 19.09 -4.37 -4.19
C CYS A 249 18.41 -5.28 -3.16
N CYS A 250 17.38 -4.78 -2.48
CA CYS A 250 16.63 -5.51 -1.47
C CYS A 250 15.21 -5.79 -1.93
N ARG A 251 14.77 -7.06 -1.89
CA ARG A 251 13.39 -7.48 -2.15
C ARG A 251 12.76 -7.95 -0.86
N LEU A 252 11.60 -7.37 -0.52
CA LEU A 252 10.94 -7.61 0.76
C LEU A 252 9.72 -8.52 0.62
N GLU A 253 9.68 -9.63 1.36
CA GLU A 253 8.44 -10.40 1.57
C GLU A 253 7.56 -9.72 2.61
N THR A 254 8.15 -9.17 3.65
CA THR A 254 7.50 -8.45 4.74
C THR A 254 7.79 -6.94 4.65
N GLY A 255 7.14 -6.13 5.47
CA GLY A 255 7.38 -4.68 5.52
C GLY A 255 7.32 -4.19 6.96
N ARG A 256 8.32 -4.54 7.76
CA ARG A 256 8.44 -4.07 9.15
C ARG A 256 9.15 -2.72 9.18
N THR A 257 8.87 -1.94 10.21
CA THR A 257 9.53 -0.66 10.43
C THR A 257 11.04 -0.86 10.51
N HIS A 258 11.81 -0.07 9.77
CA HIS A 258 13.28 -0.13 9.69
C HIS A 258 13.86 -1.51 9.29
N GLN A 259 13.08 -2.35 8.60
CA GLN A 259 13.48 -3.74 8.30
C GLN A 259 14.83 -3.84 7.61
N ILE A 260 15.03 -3.15 6.48
CA ILE A 260 16.30 -3.20 5.72
C ILE A 260 17.45 -2.70 6.60
N ARG A 261 17.25 -1.61 7.34
CA ARG A 261 18.28 -1.02 8.20
C ARG A 261 18.76 -2.01 9.27
N LEU A 262 17.84 -2.68 9.97
CA LEU A 262 18.18 -3.67 10.99
C LEU A 262 18.78 -4.93 10.40
N HIS A 263 18.28 -5.39 9.25
CA HIS A 263 18.82 -6.57 8.59
C HIS A 263 20.25 -6.34 8.11
N MET A 264 20.55 -5.21 7.45
CA MET A 264 21.92 -4.88 7.02
C MET A 264 22.85 -4.72 8.23
N ALA A 265 22.42 -3.99 9.26
CA ALA A 265 23.21 -3.86 10.49
C ALA A 265 23.48 -5.20 11.19
N SER A 266 22.55 -6.16 11.11
CA SER A 266 22.73 -7.49 11.74
C SER A 266 23.78 -8.36 11.08
N ILE A 267 24.14 -8.07 9.84
CA ILE A 267 25.18 -8.78 9.07
C ILE A 267 26.45 -7.93 8.90
N GLY A 268 26.54 -6.76 9.58
CA GLY A 268 27.74 -5.95 9.65
C GLY A 268 27.84 -4.84 8.60
N HIS A 269 26.74 -4.49 7.95
CA HIS A 269 26.69 -3.46 6.90
C HIS A 269 25.88 -2.23 7.26
#